data_cd706a94afdf1fda43807bce4b992e18
#
_entry.id   cd706a94afdf1fda43807bce4b992e18
#
_cell.length_a   1.000
_cell.length_b   1.000
_cell.length_c   1.000
_cell.angle_alpha   90.00
_cell.angle_beta   90.00
_cell.angle_gamma   90.00
#
_symmetry.space_group_name_H-M   'P 1'
#
loop_
_entity.id
_entity.type
_entity.pdbx_description
1 polymer ?
#
loop_
_entity_poly.entity_id
_entity_poly.type
_entity_poly.pdbx_seq_one_letter_code
_entity_poly.pdbx_strand_id
1 'polypeptide(L)'
;MKCVDVVVIGAGAAGLMCASEAGRRGRRVLLLDHSRKLAEKIRISGGGRCNFTNLFTDPSAFLSDNMHFCKSALSRYTQYDFIDMVEQAKILYHEKKLGQLFCDDTAQQIIDLLKHNVLLACLLYTSDAADDELG
;
A
#
# COMPACT_ATOMS: atom_id res chain seq x y z
N MET A 1 -24.96 15.24 -6.49
CA MET A 1 -24.33 14.42 -5.44
C MET A 1 -23.67 13.20 -6.10
N LYS A 2 -22.41 13.00 -5.81
CA LYS A 2 -21.71 11.82 -6.33
C LYS A 2 -21.78 10.68 -5.32
N CYS A 3 -22.12 9.50 -5.82
CA CYS A 3 -22.18 8.30 -4.99
C CYS A 3 -20.89 7.53 -5.13
N VAL A 4 -20.38 7.01 -4.02
CA VAL A 4 -19.23 6.10 -4.01
C VAL A 4 -19.65 4.75 -3.46
N ASP A 5 -18.92 3.72 -3.87
CA ASP A 5 -19.17 2.35 -3.42
C ASP A 5 -18.38 2.02 -2.16
N VAL A 6 -17.21 2.63 -2.02
CA VAL A 6 -16.27 2.37 -0.93
C VAL A 6 -15.70 3.67 -0.41
N VAL A 7 -15.71 3.84 0.90
CA VAL A 7 -14.99 4.94 1.58
C VAL A 7 -13.84 4.32 2.36
N VAL A 8 -12.63 4.76 2.08
CA VAL A 8 -11.43 4.31 2.80
C VAL A 8 -10.96 5.46 3.68
N ILE A 9 -10.89 5.24 4.97
CA ILE A 9 -10.45 6.24 5.95
C ILE A 9 -9.01 5.93 6.34
N GLY A 10 -8.11 6.81 5.97
CA GLY A 10 -6.68 6.67 6.19
C GLY A 10 -5.94 6.34 4.89
N ALA A 11 -5.03 7.23 4.49
CA ALA A 11 -4.21 7.05 3.29
C ALA A 11 -2.77 6.64 3.65
N GLY A 12 -2.65 5.68 4.54
CA GLY A 12 -1.41 4.98 4.82
C GLY A 12 -1.23 3.77 3.89
N ALA A 13 -0.32 2.89 4.24
CA ALA A 13 -0.05 1.69 3.42
C ALA A 13 -1.31 0.85 3.19
N ALA A 14 -2.05 0.55 4.25
CA ALA A 14 -3.25 -0.27 4.17
C ALA A 14 -4.35 0.42 3.36
N GLY A 15 -4.58 1.70 3.60
CA GLY A 15 -5.62 2.46 2.88
C GLY A 15 -5.32 2.60 1.41
N LEU A 16 -4.08 2.88 1.04
CA LEU A 16 -3.68 2.98 -0.36
C LEU A 16 -3.81 1.64 -1.08
N MET A 17 -3.40 0.54 -0.46
CA MET A 17 -3.57 -0.80 -1.02
C MET A 17 -5.05 -1.16 -1.17
N CYS A 18 -5.86 -0.87 -0.17
CA CYS A 18 -7.30 -1.11 -0.20
C CYS A 18 -7.98 -0.33 -1.32
N ALA A 19 -7.66 0.96 -1.44
CA ALA A 19 -8.23 1.82 -2.47
C ALA A 19 -7.88 1.34 -3.88
N SER A 20 -6.63 0.97 -4.11
CA SER A 20 -6.19 0.47 -5.41
C SER A 20 -6.88 -0.85 -5.76
N GLU A 21 -7.00 -1.75 -4.80
CA GLU A 21 -7.65 -3.05 -5.01
C GLU A 21 -9.15 -2.88 -5.31
N ALA A 22 -9.84 -2.06 -4.55
CA ALA A 22 -11.26 -1.78 -4.77
C ALA A 22 -11.48 -1.12 -6.14
N GLY A 23 -10.63 -0.17 -6.50
CA GLY A 23 -10.71 0.50 -7.80
C GLY A 23 -10.49 -0.46 -8.97
N ARG A 24 -9.51 -1.37 -8.85
CA ARG A 24 -9.28 -2.40 -9.87
C ARG A 24 -10.46 -3.34 -10.06
N ARG A 25 -11.27 -3.51 -9.02
CA ARG A 25 -12.49 -4.32 -9.07
C ARG A 25 -13.70 -3.53 -9.57
N GLY A 26 -13.49 -2.33 -10.10
CA GLY A 26 -14.54 -1.52 -10.67
C GLY A 26 -15.39 -0.76 -9.65
N ARG A 27 -14.88 -0.56 -8.43
CA ARG A 27 -15.60 0.19 -7.40
C ARG A 27 -15.20 1.66 -7.43
N ARG A 28 -16.18 2.52 -7.17
CA ARG A 28 -15.92 3.96 -7.00
C ARG A 28 -15.44 4.18 -5.58
N VAL A 29 -14.24 4.72 -5.42
CA VAL A 29 -13.58 4.81 -4.11
C VAL A 29 -13.36 6.26 -3.74
N LEU A 30 -13.69 6.60 -2.49
CA LEU A 30 -13.30 7.85 -1.86
C LEU A 30 -12.28 7.54 -0.77
N LEU A 31 -11.08 8.07 -0.93
CA LEU A 31 -9.99 7.91 0.02
C LEU A 31 -9.81 9.20 0.81
N LEU A 32 -9.92 9.13 2.13
CA LEU A 32 -9.85 10.27 3.02
C LEU A 32 -8.69 10.13 4.00
N ASP A 33 -8.02 11.23 4.27
CA ASP A 33 -7.01 11.31 5.33
C ASP A 33 -7.04 12.67 6.01
N HIS A 34 -6.80 12.69 7.32
CA HIS A 34 -6.72 13.94 8.09
C HIS A 34 -5.34 14.60 7.98
N SER A 35 -4.34 13.88 7.50
CA SER A 35 -2.97 14.36 7.37
C SER A 35 -2.77 15.12 6.06
N ARG A 36 -1.95 16.16 6.10
CA ARG A 36 -1.61 16.91 4.89
C ARG A 36 -0.72 16.12 3.94
N LYS A 37 0.05 15.16 4.48
CA LYS A 37 0.94 14.30 3.69
C LYS A 37 0.45 12.88 3.74
N LEU A 38 0.33 12.26 2.60
CA LEU A 38 -0.05 10.87 2.50
C LEU A 38 1.04 9.96 3.07
N ALA A 39 0.60 8.87 3.71
CA ALA A 39 1.49 7.78 4.11
C ALA A 39 2.64 8.22 5.02
N GLU A 40 2.36 9.05 6.00
CA GLU A 40 3.40 9.60 6.88
C GLU A 40 4.21 8.50 7.59
N LYS A 41 3.55 7.42 8.02
CA LYS A 41 4.26 6.31 8.68
C LYS A 41 5.23 5.61 7.75
N ILE A 42 4.90 5.49 6.47
CA ILE A 42 5.84 4.94 5.48
C ILE A 42 7.04 5.87 5.35
N ARG A 43 6.78 7.18 5.27
CA ARG A 43 7.81 8.19 5.08
C ARG A 43 8.90 8.14 6.15
N ILE A 44 8.51 7.97 7.40
CA ILE A 44 9.45 7.97 8.53
C ILE A 44 9.98 6.58 8.87
N SER A 45 9.36 5.52 8.35
CA SER A 45 9.78 4.16 8.69
C SER A 45 11.18 3.86 8.16
N GLY A 46 11.89 2.96 8.86
CA GLY A 46 13.21 2.54 8.45
C GLY A 46 14.23 3.67 8.32
N GLY A 47 14.10 4.73 9.15
CA GLY A 47 14.99 5.88 9.06
C GLY A 47 14.86 6.65 7.75
N GLY A 48 13.66 6.66 7.15
CA GLY A 48 13.39 7.34 5.89
C GLY A 48 13.63 6.46 4.64
N ARG A 49 14.02 5.21 4.83
CA ARG A 49 14.29 4.25 3.75
C ARG A 49 13.20 3.21 3.58
N CYS A 50 12.20 3.22 4.42
CA CYS A 50 11.07 2.29 4.45
C CYS A 50 11.51 0.82 4.58
N ASN A 51 11.34 0.26 5.76
CA ASN A 51 11.39 -1.20 5.90
C ASN A 51 10.07 -1.74 5.33
N PHE A 52 10.03 -2.02 4.03
CA PHE A 52 8.75 -2.27 3.37
C PHE A 52 8.25 -3.70 3.52
N THR A 53 9.12 -4.65 3.76
CA THR A 53 8.71 -6.03 4.08
C THR A 53 9.86 -6.80 4.72
N ASN A 54 9.55 -8.07 5.06
CA ASN A 54 10.52 -9.00 5.62
C ASN A 54 10.44 -10.34 4.86
N LEU A 55 11.57 -10.85 4.43
CA LEU A 55 11.65 -12.13 3.69
C LEU A 55 11.08 -13.30 4.50
N PHE A 56 11.17 -13.23 5.82
CA PHE A 56 10.72 -14.31 6.70
C PHE A 56 9.34 -14.05 7.30
N THR A 57 8.51 -13.25 6.63
CA THR A 57 7.14 -13.00 7.06
C THR A 57 6.39 -14.31 7.17
N ASP A 58 5.84 -14.58 8.36
CA ASP A 58 5.10 -15.79 8.67
C ASP A 58 4.04 -15.45 9.73
N PRO A 59 2.87 -16.11 9.71
CA PRO A 59 1.84 -15.84 10.71
C PRO A 59 2.32 -15.93 12.16
N SER A 60 3.30 -16.78 12.45
CA SER A 60 3.85 -16.94 13.80
C SER A 60 4.54 -15.67 14.33
N ALA A 61 4.93 -14.76 13.44
CA ALA A 61 5.57 -13.50 13.84
C ALA A 61 4.57 -12.41 14.24
N PHE A 62 3.27 -12.66 14.09
CA PHE A 62 2.22 -11.69 14.41
C PHE A 62 1.60 -12.03 15.76
N LEU A 63 1.80 -11.15 16.72
CA LEU A 63 1.32 -11.33 18.09
C LEU A 63 -0.11 -10.82 18.23
N SER A 64 -1.01 -11.69 18.62
CA SER A 64 -2.44 -11.39 18.75
C SER A 64 -3.11 -12.41 19.63
N ASP A 65 -4.21 -12.05 20.27
CA ASP A 65 -5.02 -12.98 21.03
C ASP A 65 -5.61 -14.09 20.12
N ASN A 66 -5.81 -13.78 18.84
CA ASN A 66 -6.21 -14.76 17.84
C ASN A 66 -5.03 -15.01 16.89
N MET A 67 -4.28 -16.07 17.15
CA MET A 67 -3.11 -16.44 16.35
C MET A 67 -3.45 -16.81 14.90
N HIS A 68 -4.70 -17.04 14.58
CA HIS A 68 -5.15 -17.42 13.25
C HIS A 68 -5.61 -16.22 12.40
N PHE A 69 -5.76 -15.05 13.03
CA PHE A 69 -6.37 -13.87 12.40
C PHE A 69 -5.71 -13.47 11.09
N CYS A 70 -4.37 -13.47 11.03
CA CYS A 70 -3.63 -13.00 9.87
C CYS A 70 -3.37 -14.07 8.80
N LYS A 71 -3.67 -15.35 9.07
CA LYS A 71 -3.28 -16.45 8.19
C LYS A 71 -3.85 -16.34 6.78
N SER A 72 -5.14 -16.05 6.67
CA SER A 72 -5.79 -15.93 5.37
C SER A 72 -5.22 -14.77 4.55
N ALA A 73 -5.06 -13.60 5.18
CA ALA A 73 -4.51 -12.43 4.49
C ALA A 73 -3.08 -12.68 4.00
N LEU A 74 -2.23 -13.24 4.85
CA LEU A 74 -0.83 -13.51 4.49
C LEU A 74 -0.68 -14.61 3.44
N SER A 75 -1.62 -15.54 3.35
CA SER A 75 -1.60 -16.56 2.30
C SER A 75 -2.07 -16.04 0.95
N ARG A 76 -2.94 -15.03 0.95
CA ARG A 76 -3.49 -14.44 -0.28
C ARG A 76 -2.60 -13.35 -0.86
N TYR A 77 -1.88 -12.67 -0.01
CA TYR A 77 -0.93 -11.62 -0.42
C TYR A 77 0.33 -11.77 0.42
N THR A 78 1.38 -12.29 -0.20
CA THR A 78 2.63 -12.63 0.49
C THR A 78 3.63 -11.49 0.39
N GLN A 79 4.70 -11.58 1.18
CA GLN A 79 5.82 -10.64 1.06
C GLN A 79 6.44 -10.65 -0.34
N TYR A 80 6.40 -11.78 -1.03
CA TYR A 80 6.92 -11.89 -2.40
C TYR A 80 6.05 -11.14 -3.41
N ASP A 81 4.75 -11.08 -3.18
CA ASP A 81 3.85 -10.28 -4.03
C ASP A 81 4.19 -8.80 -3.95
N PHE A 82 4.50 -8.30 -2.75
CA PHE A 82 4.91 -6.91 -2.59
C PHE A 82 6.31 -6.66 -3.18
N ILE A 83 7.24 -7.58 -2.98
CA ILE A 83 8.58 -7.48 -3.58
C ILE A 83 8.47 -7.41 -5.11
N ASP A 84 7.64 -8.25 -5.72
CA ASP A 84 7.41 -8.22 -7.17
C ASP A 84 6.91 -6.85 -7.63
N MET A 85 6.00 -6.25 -6.88
CA MET A 85 5.49 -4.92 -7.20
C MET A 85 6.59 -3.86 -7.14
N VAL A 86 7.44 -3.93 -6.12
CA VAL A 86 8.59 -3.02 -5.96
C VAL A 86 9.59 -3.21 -7.11
N GLU A 87 9.88 -4.44 -7.49
CA GLU A 87 10.79 -4.75 -8.59
C GLU A 87 10.25 -4.30 -9.95
N GLN A 88 8.95 -4.50 -10.20
CA GLN A 88 8.32 -4.03 -11.42
C GLN A 88 8.38 -2.52 -11.55
N ALA A 89 8.34 -1.81 -10.44
CA ALA A 89 8.51 -0.35 -10.41
C ALA A 89 9.97 0.08 -10.50
N LYS A 90 10.91 -0.88 -10.58
CA LYS A 90 12.36 -0.64 -10.68
C LYS A 90 12.93 0.15 -9.49
N ILE A 91 12.35 -0.07 -8.32
CA ILE A 91 12.85 0.51 -7.07
C ILE A 91 13.95 -0.39 -6.53
N LEU A 92 15.14 0.16 -6.36
CA LEU A 92 16.27 -0.58 -5.82
C LEU A 92 16.15 -0.70 -4.31
N TYR A 93 16.47 -1.89 -3.80
CA TYR A 93 16.37 -2.18 -2.37
C TYR A 93 17.49 -3.14 -1.95
N HIS A 94 17.68 -3.27 -0.65
CA HIS A 94 18.67 -4.18 -0.08
C HIS A 94 18.14 -4.81 1.20
N GLU A 95 18.68 -5.96 1.54
CA GLU A 95 18.46 -6.62 2.82
C GLU A 95 19.49 -6.12 3.84
N LYS A 96 19.01 -5.74 5.05
CA LYS A 96 19.94 -5.42 6.14
C LYS A 96 20.24 -6.65 6.97
N LYS A 97 19.38 -6.98 7.93
CA LYS A 97 19.54 -8.15 8.78
C LYS A 97 18.18 -8.76 9.07
N LEU A 98 18.15 -10.04 9.40
CA LEU A 98 16.93 -10.74 9.80
C LEU A 98 15.83 -10.66 8.73
N GLY A 99 16.21 -10.60 7.46
CA GLY A 99 15.27 -10.55 6.35
C GLY A 99 14.62 -9.19 6.08
N GLN A 100 15.03 -8.13 6.76
CA GLN A 100 14.47 -6.79 6.60
C GLN A 100 14.88 -6.19 5.26
N LEU A 101 13.91 -5.74 4.46
CA LEU A 101 14.16 -5.09 3.18
C LEU A 101 13.88 -3.59 3.26
N PHE A 102 14.84 -2.80 2.77
CA PHE A 102 14.79 -1.34 2.77
C PHE A 102 15.06 -0.80 1.37
N CYS A 103 14.42 0.31 1.03
CA CYS A 103 14.78 1.03 -0.19
C CYS A 103 16.22 1.55 -0.11
N ASP A 104 16.92 1.51 -1.23
CA ASP A 104 18.28 2.05 -1.29
C ASP A 104 18.31 3.57 -1.15
N ASP A 105 17.31 4.24 -1.72
CA ASP A 105 17.27 5.70 -1.77
C ASP A 105 16.34 6.28 -0.69
N THR A 106 15.03 6.24 -0.90
CA THR A 106 14.09 6.91 0.01
C THR A 106 12.74 6.19 0.07
N ALA A 107 12.09 6.30 1.22
CA ALA A 107 10.71 5.82 1.42
C ALA A 107 9.71 6.47 0.45
N GLN A 108 10.02 7.65 -0.07
CA GLN A 108 9.15 8.33 -1.03
C GLN A 108 8.86 7.47 -2.25
N GLN A 109 9.79 6.62 -2.66
CA GLN A 109 9.59 5.71 -3.79
C GLN A 109 8.44 4.74 -3.56
N ILE A 110 8.30 4.20 -2.34
CA ILE A 110 7.18 3.33 -1.99
C ILE A 110 5.86 4.11 -1.95
N ILE A 111 5.89 5.31 -1.39
CA ILE A 111 4.70 6.17 -1.35
C ILE A 111 4.23 6.49 -2.77
N ASP A 112 5.13 6.87 -3.65
CA ASP A 112 4.82 7.18 -5.04
C ASP A 112 4.27 5.97 -5.78
N LEU A 113 4.83 4.79 -5.53
CA LEU A 113 4.33 3.54 -6.10
C LEU A 113 2.89 3.27 -5.69
N LEU A 114 2.59 3.33 -4.39
CA LEU A 114 1.25 3.08 -3.88
C LEU A 114 0.24 4.11 -4.38
N LYS A 115 0.64 5.38 -4.41
CA LYS A 115 -0.17 6.47 -4.94
C LYS A 115 -0.46 6.29 -6.42
N HIS A 116 0.55 5.92 -7.20
CA HIS A 116 0.42 5.65 -8.63
C HIS A 116 -0.59 4.52 -8.88
N ASN A 117 -0.55 3.45 -8.10
CA ASN A 117 -1.47 2.33 -8.23
C ASN A 117 -2.93 2.74 -7.96
N VAL A 118 -3.16 3.63 -7.00
CA VAL A 118 -4.49 4.18 -6.74
C VAL A 118 -4.97 5.00 -7.94
N LEU A 119 -4.12 5.86 -8.48
CA LEU A 119 -4.48 6.68 -9.64
C LEU A 119 -4.79 5.84 -10.87
N LEU A 120 -4.00 4.80 -11.14
CA LEU A 120 -4.28 3.87 -12.23
C LEU A 120 -5.61 3.16 -12.06
N ALA A 121 -5.91 2.68 -10.85
CA ALA A 121 -7.17 2.00 -10.58
C ALA A 121 -8.38 2.90 -10.81
N CYS A 122 -8.29 4.16 -10.41
CA CYS A 122 -9.35 5.15 -10.66
C CYS A 122 -9.50 5.48 -12.14
N LEU A 123 -8.38 5.65 -12.86
CA LEU A 123 -8.40 5.92 -14.30
C LEU A 123 -8.99 4.79 -15.12
N LEU A 124 -8.75 3.55 -14.71
CA LEU A 124 -9.32 2.38 -15.37
C LEU A 124 -10.84 2.30 -15.20
N TYR A 125 -11.36 2.91 -14.14
CA TYR A 125 -12.77 2.79 -13.80
C TYR A 125 -13.63 3.89 -14.41
N THR A 126 -13.22 5.16 -14.32
CA THR A 126 -13.99 6.27 -14.88
C THR A 126 -13.08 7.29 -15.52
N SER A 127 -13.40 7.67 -16.76
CA SER A 127 -12.71 8.77 -17.42
C SER A 127 -13.19 10.13 -16.92
N ASP A 128 -14.44 10.23 -16.46
CA ASP A 128 -15.08 11.53 -16.28
C ASP A 128 -15.22 11.98 -14.82
N ALA A 129 -15.16 11.06 -13.86
CA ALA A 129 -15.34 11.39 -12.46
C ALA A 129 -14.04 11.48 -11.67
N ALA A 130 -12.93 10.96 -12.21
CA ALA A 130 -11.66 10.88 -11.49
C ALA A 130 -11.03 12.25 -11.25
N ASP A 131 -11.21 13.20 -12.15
CA ASP A 131 -10.58 14.51 -12.09
C ASP A 131 -11.06 15.34 -10.90
N ASP A 132 -12.31 15.18 -10.50
CA ASP A 132 -12.91 15.97 -9.43
C ASP A 132 -12.63 15.42 -8.04
N GLU A 133 -12.30 14.14 -7.92
CA GLU A 133 -12.25 13.43 -6.65
C GLU A 133 -10.83 13.27 -6.09
N LEU A 134 -9.84 13.25 -6.97
CA LEU A 134 -8.45 13.04 -6.59
C LEU A 134 -7.55 14.22 -6.90
N GLY A 135 -8.17 15.27 -7.39
CA GLY A 135 -7.46 16.51 -7.70
C GLY A 135 -6.82 17.22 -6.51
#